data_91fdba9c05be580983e81c17ef7b5fdf
#
_entry.id   91fdba9c05be580983e81c17ef7b5fdf
#
_cell.length_a   1.000
_cell.length_b   1.000
_cell.length_c   1.000
_cell.angle_alpha   90.00
_cell.angle_beta   90.00
_cell.angle_gamma   90.00
#
_symmetry.space_group_name_H-M   'P 1'
#
loop_
_entity.id
_entity.type
_entity.pdbx_description
1 polymer ?
#
loop_
_entity_poly.entity_id
_entity_poly.type
_entity_poly.pdbx_seq_one_letter_code
_entity_poly.pdbx_strand_id
1 'polypeptide(L)'
;MTTTSSGGHPLTFTNGEHTLAGTFQPGAATGTAPPGTAALLVSGSGPVDRNSDAKQLATAVMAQVAERLAAAGVSSLRYDKRGVGESTGDFHAAGLYDNIEDARAALAALRAQGGVDPDRVFVIGHSEGAIIATELAAADDRLAGVVLVAGSAATGEQVLREQAVAVAESLPRPVTWLLRLLRKDIATLQEKRLATLRASTGDVMRMQLVKVNARWMREFLDHDPSPSLEAIRVPVLAVAGTKDIQAAPHHTERIGELAAGLVTIELIQDMTHLLRHEPGPATVRTYKQQAKQPVLPDVLDLIATFCTTPAAHT
;
A
#
# COMPACT_ATOMS: atom_id res chain seq x y z
N MET A 1 30.57 -8.04 -8.20
CA MET A 1 29.50 -8.29 -9.17
C MET A 1 28.71 -7.02 -9.31
N THR A 2 28.87 -6.33 -10.42
CA THR A 2 28.18 -5.09 -10.75
C THR A 2 26.71 -5.41 -10.97
N THR A 3 25.86 -5.00 -10.04
CA THR A 3 24.41 -4.98 -10.25
C THR A 3 24.13 -3.99 -11.37
N THR A 4 23.81 -4.48 -12.56
CA THR A 4 23.21 -3.67 -13.61
C THR A 4 21.91 -3.09 -13.05
N SER A 5 21.93 -1.79 -12.73
CA SER A 5 20.74 -1.00 -12.47
C SER A 5 19.78 -1.23 -13.63
N SER A 6 18.69 -1.91 -13.39
CA SER A 6 17.59 -2.08 -14.34
C SER A 6 17.06 -0.70 -14.72
N GLY A 7 17.19 -0.33 -15.99
CA GLY A 7 17.08 1.00 -16.55
C GLY A 7 15.72 1.69 -16.45
N GLY A 8 15.26 1.98 -15.25
CA GLY A 8 14.12 2.87 -15.05
C GLY A 8 14.49 4.31 -15.40
N HIS A 9 13.55 5.06 -15.98
CA HIS A 9 13.73 6.48 -16.31
C HIS A 9 12.73 7.37 -15.59
N PRO A 10 13.11 8.61 -15.27
CA PRO A 10 12.22 9.57 -14.63
C PRO A 10 10.98 9.82 -15.49
N LEU A 11 9.84 9.91 -14.83
CA LEU A 11 8.57 10.31 -15.41
C LEU A 11 7.91 11.34 -14.50
N THR A 12 7.39 12.41 -15.07
CA THR A 12 6.58 13.40 -14.35
C THR A 12 5.19 13.48 -14.95
N PHE A 13 4.21 13.72 -14.10
CA PHE A 13 2.82 13.93 -14.49
C PHE A 13 2.17 14.96 -13.55
N THR A 14 1.00 15.46 -13.89
CA THR A 14 0.33 16.50 -13.10
C THR A 14 -1.02 16.05 -12.59
N ASN A 15 -1.38 16.52 -11.39
CA ASN A 15 -2.73 16.52 -10.87
C ASN A 15 -3.05 17.93 -10.34
N GLY A 16 -3.91 18.65 -11.06
CA GLY A 16 -4.16 20.07 -10.80
C GLY A 16 -2.87 20.90 -10.88
N GLU A 17 -2.56 21.64 -9.82
CA GLU A 17 -1.34 22.46 -9.72
C GLU A 17 -0.09 21.68 -9.29
N HIS A 18 -0.23 20.41 -8.92
CA HIS A 18 0.87 19.61 -8.43
C HIS A 18 1.54 18.82 -9.56
N THR A 19 2.87 18.86 -9.57
CA THR A 19 3.71 17.98 -10.39
C THR A 19 4.18 16.81 -9.54
N LEU A 20 3.88 15.61 -10.00
CA LEU A 20 4.28 14.37 -9.33
C LEU A 20 5.42 13.73 -10.11
N ALA A 21 6.42 13.28 -9.39
CA ALA A 21 7.62 12.64 -9.94
C ALA A 21 7.56 11.13 -9.68
N GLY A 22 7.94 10.37 -10.68
CA GLY A 22 7.95 8.92 -10.63
C GLY A 22 9.12 8.31 -11.37
N THR A 23 9.16 7.00 -11.38
CA THR A 23 10.08 6.20 -12.18
C THR A 23 9.25 5.19 -12.98
N PHE A 24 9.33 5.30 -14.30
CA PHE A 24 8.86 4.26 -15.20
C PHE A 24 9.99 3.24 -15.39
N GLN A 25 9.69 1.98 -15.17
CA GLN A 25 10.64 0.87 -15.33
C GLN A 25 10.09 -0.07 -16.40
N PRO A 26 10.75 -0.16 -17.56
CA PRO A 26 10.35 -1.08 -18.63
C PRO A 26 10.46 -2.54 -18.19
N GLY A 27 9.54 -3.37 -18.65
CA GLY A 27 9.65 -4.82 -18.54
C GLY A 27 10.77 -5.36 -19.44
N ALA A 28 11.46 -6.41 -18.99
CA ALA A 28 12.50 -7.07 -19.78
C ALA A 28 11.89 -7.76 -21.00
N ALA A 29 12.52 -7.60 -22.16
CA ALA A 29 12.08 -8.23 -23.40
C ALA A 29 12.10 -9.77 -23.35
N THR A 30 12.88 -10.35 -22.43
CA THR A 30 12.97 -11.79 -22.16
C THR A 30 11.94 -12.31 -21.16
N GLY A 31 11.10 -11.44 -20.62
CA GLY A 31 10.07 -11.82 -19.65
C GLY A 31 8.92 -12.61 -20.31
N THR A 32 8.09 -13.19 -19.47
CA THR A 32 6.96 -14.05 -19.88
C THR A 32 5.64 -13.31 -20.03
N ALA A 33 5.58 -12.05 -19.58
CA ALA A 33 4.37 -11.24 -19.68
C ALA A 33 3.96 -11.00 -21.14
N PRO A 34 2.66 -10.96 -21.43
CA PRO A 34 2.17 -10.49 -22.73
C PRO A 34 2.71 -9.08 -23.04
N PRO A 35 3.06 -8.78 -24.30
CA PRO A 35 3.56 -7.45 -24.67
C PRO A 35 2.60 -6.34 -24.25
N GLY A 36 3.16 -5.24 -23.74
CA GLY A 36 2.40 -4.09 -23.28
C GLY A 36 1.87 -4.19 -21.86
N THR A 37 2.05 -5.31 -21.15
CA THR A 37 1.64 -5.44 -19.75
C THR A 37 2.39 -4.44 -18.85
N ALA A 38 1.64 -3.72 -18.02
CA ALA A 38 2.21 -2.74 -17.10
C ALA A 38 1.47 -2.73 -15.75
N ALA A 39 2.10 -2.19 -14.72
CA ALA A 39 1.52 -2.05 -13.39
C ALA A 39 1.82 -0.67 -12.77
N LEU A 40 0.79 -0.05 -12.17
CA LEU A 40 0.95 1.08 -11.28
C LEU A 40 1.21 0.56 -9.87
N LEU A 41 2.29 1.03 -9.23
CA LEU A 41 2.67 0.65 -7.87
C LEU A 41 2.35 1.79 -6.90
N VAL A 42 1.51 1.51 -5.90
CA VAL A 42 1.02 2.50 -4.93
C VAL A 42 1.52 2.14 -3.53
N SER A 43 2.37 3.01 -2.99
CA SER A 43 2.99 2.83 -1.66
C SER A 43 2.00 2.99 -0.50
N GLY A 44 2.35 2.44 0.66
CA GLY A 44 1.61 2.55 1.92
C GLY A 44 1.60 3.95 2.54
N SER A 45 1.03 4.07 3.74
CA SER A 45 0.85 5.35 4.44
C SER A 45 2.17 6.01 4.87
N GLY A 46 2.08 7.31 5.14
CA GLY A 46 3.22 8.11 5.58
C GLY A 46 3.96 8.82 4.45
N PRO A 47 4.98 9.64 4.81
CA PRO A 47 5.81 10.37 3.85
C PRO A 47 6.85 9.42 3.24
N VAL A 48 6.38 8.45 2.47
CA VAL A 48 7.21 7.46 1.78
C VAL A 48 7.36 7.84 0.32
N ASP A 49 8.57 7.64 -0.21
CA ASP A 49 8.89 7.87 -1.60
C ASP A 49 8.36 6.74 -2.52
N ARG A 50 8.67 6.85 -3.80
CA ARG A 50 8.31 5.88 -4.84
C ARG A 50 8.81 4.46 -4.61
N ASN A 51 9.82 4.27 -3.76
CA ASN A 51 10.38 2.97 -3.41
C ASN A 51 9.73 2.36 -2.16
N SER A 52 8.83 3.08 -1.48
CA SER A 52 8.31 2.83 -0.13
C SER A 52 9.34 3.08 0.96
N ASP A 53 10.24 4.04 0.76
CA ASP A 53 11.24 4.43 1.75
C ASP A 53 10.81 5.69 2.49
N ALA A 54 10.85 5.64 3.80
CA ALA A 54 10.74 6.80 4.68
C ALA A 54 12.11 7.15 5.28
N LYS A 55 12.30 8.41 5.67
CA LYS A 55 13.57 8.91 6.24
C LYS A 55 14.15 8.04 7.36
N GLN A 56 13.28 7.39 8.15
CA GLN A 56 13.71 6.56 9.30
C GLN A 56 13.57 5.07 9.08
N LEU A 57 12.94 4.65 7.99
CA LEU A 57 12.66 3.26 7.67
C LEU A 57 12.63 3.07 6.15
N ALA A 58 13.77 2.66 5.59
CA ALA A 58 13.88 2.32 4.19
C ALA A 58 13.46 0.85 4.02
N THR A 59 12.33 0.62 3.36
CA THR A 59 11.77 -0.73 3.17
C THR A 59 11.99 -1.27 1.78
N ALA A 60 12.15 -0.39 0.79
CA ALA A 60 12.33 -0.69 -0.61
C ALA A 60 11.28 -1.69 -1.18
N VAL A 61 10.06 -1.72 -0.61
CA VAL A 61 9.02 -2.67 -1.02
C VAL A 61 8.67 -2.48 -2.49
N MET A 62 8.30 -1.26 -2.89
CA MET A 62 7.88 -1.01 -4.27
C MET A 62 9.05 -1.05 -5.26
N ALA A 63 10.28 -0.77 -4.82
CA ALA A 63 11.45 -0.96 -5.67
C ALA A 63 11.65 -2.44 -6.02
N GLN A 64 11.57 -3.34 -5.01
CA GLN A 64 11.75 -4.78 -5.22
C GLN A 64 10.58 -5.40 -6.01
N VAL A 65 9.35 -4.94 -5.81
CA VAL A 65 8.21 -5.33 -6.64
C VAL A 65 8.46 -4.92 -8.10
N ALA A 66 8.89 -3.67 -8.35
CA ALA A 66 9.20 -3.20 -9.71
C ALA A 66 10.31 -4.01 -10.38
N GLU A 67 11.38 -4.37 -9.66
CA GLU A 67 12.47 -5.21 -10.17
C GLU A 67 11.98 -6.61 -10.54
N ARG A 68 11.13 -7.22 -9.70
CA ARG A 68 10.58 -8.55 -9.97
C ARG A 68 9.63 -8.54 -11.16
N LEU A 69 8.76 -7.51 -11.25
CA LEU A 69 7.87 -7.30 -12.38
C LEU A 69 8.64 -7.09 -13.68
N ALA A 70 9.69 -6.24 -13.65
CA ALA A 70 10.53 -6.01 -14.81
C ALA A 70 11.19 -7.30 -15.31
N ALA A 71 11.69 -8.14 -14.40
CA ALA A 71 12.25 -9.45 -14.76
C ALA A 71 11.21 -10.39 -15.41
N ALA A 72 9.93 -10.24 -15.04
CA ALA A 72 8.82 -11.00 -15.64
C ALA A 72 8.30 -10.40 -16.96
N GLY A 73 8.82 -9.24 -17.40
CA GLY A 73 8.40 -8.55 -18.63
C GLY A 73 7.27 -7.55 -18.43
N VAL A 74 6.89 -7.26 -17.17
CA VAL A 74 5.87 -6.27 -16.81
C VAL A 74 6.54 -4.92 -16.59
N SER A 75 6.14 -3.90 -17.35
CA SER A 75 6.56 -2.52 -17.10
C SER A 75 5.91 -1.98 -15.82
N SER A 76 6.51 -0.99 -15.15
CA SER A 76 5.87 -0.42 -13.98
C SER A 76 6.11 1.09 -13.82
N LEU A 77 5.16 1.77 -13.19
CA LEU A 77 5.29 3.13 -12.71
C LEU A 77 5.12 3.14 -11.19
N ARG A 78 6.08 3.75 -10.49
CA ARG A 78 6.01 4.10 -9.08
C ARG A 78 6.30 5.58 -8.90
N TYR A 79 5.64 6.25 -7.99
CA TYR A 79 5.73 7.70 -7.86
C TYR A 79 5.86 8.14 -6.39
N ASP A 80 6.46 9.32 -6.19
CA ASP A 80 6.54 9.99 -4.90
C ASP A 80 5.19 10.62 -4.57
N LYS A 81 4.72 10.42 -3.36
CA LYS A 81 3.51 11.10 -2.89
C LYS A 81 3.68 12.61 -2.91
N ARG A 82 2.58 13.34 -2.96
CA ARG A 82 2.55 14.81 -2.89
C ARG A 82 3.38 15.33 -1.71
N GLY A 83 4.32 16.24 -1.98
CA GLY A 83 5.23 16.80 -0.98
C GLY A 83 6.32 15.85 -0.46
N VAL A 84 6.55 14.72 -1.14
CA VAL A 84 7.61 13.76 -0.83
C VAL A 84 8.57 13.66 -2.02
N GLY A 85 9.84 13.37 -1.76
CA GLY A 85 10.85 13.16 -2.80
C GLY A 85 10.94 14.35 -3.74
N GLU A 86 10.66 14.13 -5.03
CA GLU A 86 10.71 15.14 -6.08
C GLU A 86 9.30 15.67 -6.45
N SER A 87 8.24 15.20 -5.81
CA SER A 87 6.86 15.68 -6.03
C SER A 87 6.59 16.98 -5.30
N THR A 88 5.89 17.91 -5.97
CA THR A 88 5.48 19.18 -5.37
C THR A 88 4.32 19.02 -4.38
N GLY A 89 4.01 20.10 -3.65
CA GLY A 89 2.92 20.12 -2.66
C GLY A 89 3.39 19.98 -1.21
N ASP A 90 2.46 19.73 -0.30
CA ASP A 90 2.73 19.49 1.12
C ASP A 90 2.07 18.17 1.55
N PHE A 91 2.89 17.18 1.91
CA PHE A 91 2.42 15.89 2.41
C PHE A 91 1.49 16.01 3.63
N HIS A 92 1.74 16.98 4.51
CA HIS A 92 0.92 17.14 5.72
C HIS A 92 -0.46 17.74 5.45
N ALA A 93 -0.66 18.38 4.29
CA ALA A 93 -1.94 18.95 3.89
C ALA A 93 -2.73 18.05 2.92
N ALA A 94 -2.09 17.05 2.32
CA ALA A 94 -2.72 16.13 1.38
C ALA A 94 -3.66 15.14 2.10
N GLY A 95 -4.92 15.04 1.68
CA GLY A 95 -5.88 14.08 2.18
C GLY A 95 -5.75 12.68 1.55
N LEU A 96 -6.52 11.70 2.06
CA LEU A 96 -6.63 10.38 1.44
C LEU A 96 -7.21 10.50 0.01
N TYR A 97 -8.22 11.32 -0.16
CA TYR A 97 -8.84 11.53 -1.48
C TYR A 97 -7.91 12.24 -2.46
N ASP A 98 -7.03 13.14 -1.98
CA ASP A 98 -5.97 13.70 -2.82
C ASP A 98 -5.00 12.60 -3.30
N ASN A 99 -4.64 11.66 -2.43
CA ASN A 99 -3.78 10.53 -2.80
C ASN A 99 -4.44 9.60 -3.82
N ILE A 100 -5.77 9.42 -3.75
CA ILE A 100 -6.54 8.66 -4.75
C ILE A 100 -6.50 9.38 -6.11
N GLU A 101 -6.72 10.69 -6.15
CA GLU A 101 -6.65 11.48 -7.39
C GLU A 101 -5.23 11.51 -7.97
N ASP A 102 -4.20 11.58 -7.13
CA ASP A 102 -2.80 11.49 -7.56
C ASP A 102 -2.50 10.12 -8.20
N ALA A 103 -3.02 9.04 -7.62
CA ALA A 103 -2.90 7.70 -8.19
C ALA A 103 -3.68 7.54 -9.49
N ARG A 104 -4.84 8.19 -9.63
CA ARG A 104 -5.61 8.23 -10.88
C ARG A 104 -4.82 8.94 -12.00
N ALA A 105 -4.19 10.07 -11.68
CA ALA A 105 -3.31 10.77 -12.61
C ALA A 105 -2.08 9.93 -12.99
N ALA A 106 -1.49 9.21 -12.02
CA ALA A 106 -0.40 8.27 -12.27
C ALA A 106 -0.81 7.12 -13.20
N LEU A 107 -2.01 6.56 -13.01
CA LEU A 107 -2.57 5.53 -13.87
C LEU A 107 -2.75 6.02 -15.32
N ALA A 108 -3.27 7.23 -15.48
CA ALA A 108 -3.39 7.86 -16.80
C ALA A 108 -2.02 8.09 -17.46
N ALA A 109 -1.03 8.55 -16.68
CA ALA A 109 0.33 8.76 -17.16
C ALA A 109 1.01 7.44 -17.56
N LEU A 110 0.76 6.34 -16.82
CA LEU A 110 1.24 5.01 -17.15
C LEU A 110 0.64 4.52 -18.48
N ARG A 111 -0.66 4.64 -18.65
CA ARG A 111 -1.36 4.24 -19.89
C ARG A 111 -0.90 5.02 -21.13
N ALA A 112 -0.41 6.23 -20.94
CA ALA A 112 0.12 7.07 -22.02
C ALA A 112 1.55 6.72 -22.42
N GLN A 113 2.24 5.82 -21.70
CA GLN A 113 3.62 5.46 -22.04
C GLN A 113 3.68 4.62 -23.31
N GLY A 114 4.66 4.93 -24.16
CA GLY A 114 4.92 4.11 -25.35
C GLY A 114 5.24 2.66 -24.98
N GLY A 115 4.60 1.72 -25.65
CA GLY A 115 4.76 0.30 -25.39
C GLY A 115 3.88 -0.28 -24.28
N VAL A 116 3.06 0.53 -23.62
CA VAL A 116 2.03 0.07 -22.68
C VAL A 116 0.70 -0.15 -23.44
N ASP A 117 0.10 -1.30 -23.24
CA ASP A 117 -1.28 -1.57 -23.67
C ASP A 117 -2.23 -1.08 -22.58
N PRO A 118 -3.10 -0.06 -22.85
CA PRO A 118 -3.95 0.53 -21.84
C PRO A 118 -4.98 -0.44 -21.22
N ASP A 119 -5.26 -1.57 -21.86
CA ASP A 119 -6.16 -2.61 -21.38
C ASP A 119 -5.41 -3.78 -20.69
N ARG A 120 -4.07 -3.68 -20.57
CA ARG A 120 -3.21 -4.63 -19.86
C ARG A 120 -2.49 -3.99 -18.68
N VAL A 121 -3.17 -3.08 -18.00
CA VAL A 121 -2.62 -2.38 -16.85
C VAL A 121 -3.22 -2.93 -15.56
N PHE A 122 -2.34 -3.26 -14.62
CA PHE A 122 -2.67 -3.66 -13.25
C PHE A 122 -2.44 -2.50 -12.29
N VAL A 123 -3.12 -2.52 -11.14
CA VAL A 123 -2.79 -1.66 -10.01
C VAL A 123 -2.37 -2.54 -8.83
N ILE A 124 -1.22 -2.23 -8.24
CA ILE A 124 -0.67 -2.97 -7.10
C ILE A 124 -0.51 -2.01 -5.95
N GLY A 125 -1.28 -2.22 -4.88
CA GLY A 125 -1.25 -1.36 -3.70
C GLY A 125 -0.82 -2.12 -2.45
N HIS A 126 -0.02 -1.46 -1.61
CA HIS A 126 0.39 -1.98 -0.31
C HIS A 126 -0.17 -1.10 0.81
N SER A 127 -0.84 -1.69 1.81
CA SER A 127 -1.38 -0.97 2.97
C SER A 127 -2.37 0.13 2.53
N GLU A 128 -2.15 1.42 2.82
CA GLU A 128 -2.93 2.53 2.26
C GLU A 128 -3.03 2.45 0.73
N GLY A 129 -1.93 2.04 0.07
CA GLY A 129 -1.94 1.84 -1.37
C GLY A 129 -2.94 0.79 -1.83
N ALA A 130 -3.27 -0.22 -1.00
CA ALA A 130 -4.32 -1.18 -1.31
C ALA A 130 -5.71 -0.55 -1.25
N ILE A 131 -5.95 0.39 -0.31
CA ILE A 131 -7.19 1.19 -0.28
C ILE A 131 -7.31 2.01 -1.56
N ILE A 132 -6.24 2.71 -1.94
CA ILE A 132 -6.20 3.50 -3.18
C ILE A 132 -6.43 2.61 -4.41
N ALA A 133 -5.79 1.43 -4.46
CA ALA A 133 -5.95 0.48 -5.54
C ALA A 133 -7.40 -0.05 -5.65
N THR A 134 -8.08 -0.24 -4.50
CA THR A 134 -9.50 -0.58 -4.43
C THR A 134 -10.36 0.49 -5.10
N GLU A 135 -10.12 1.78 -4.78
CA GLU A 135 -10.86 2.91 -5.37
C GLU A 135 -10.63 3.05 -6.87
N LEU A 136 -9.40 2.80 -7.32
CA LEU A 136 -9.10 2.80 -8.76
C LEU A 136 -9.80 1.65 -9.50
N ALA A 137 -9.76 0.44 -8.92
CA ALA A 137 -10.36 -0.75 -9.53
C ALA A 137 -11.90 -0.71 -9.51
N ALA A 138 -12.51 -0.08 -8.51
CA ALA A 138 -13.94 0.14 -8.46
C ALA A 138 -14.45 1.11 -9.55
N ALA A 139 -13.58 2.05 -9.97
CA ALA A 139 -13.91 3.09 -10.94
C ALA A 139 -13.47 2.77 -12.38
N ASP A 140 -12.74 1.68 -12.60
CA ASP A 140 -12.12 1.38 -13.91
C ASP A 140 -12.09 -0.13 -14.19
N ASP A 141 -13.10 -0.61 -14.89
CA ASP A 141 -13.26 -2.01 -15.31
C ASP A 141 -12.36 -2.42 -16.50
N ARG A 142 -11.58 -1.48 -17.05
CA ARG A 142 -10.55 -1.75 -18.07
C ARG A 142 -9.23 -2.21 -17.49
N LEU A 143 -9.06 -2.20 -16.17
CA LEU A 143 -7.87 -2.76 -15.55
C LEU A 143 -7.80 -4.27 -15.83
N ALA A 144 -6.60 -4.77 -16.09
CA ALA A 144 -6.35 -6.20 -16.24
C ALA A 144 -6.50 -6.96 -14.91
N GLY A 145 -6.39 -6.26 -13.80
CA GLY A 145 -6.57 -6.77 -12.44
C GLY A 145 -6.00 -5.82 -11.39
N VAL A 146 -6.26 -6.15 -10.13
CA VAL A 146 -5.77 -5.40 -8.97
C VAL A 146 -5.13 -6.33 -7.94
N VAL A 147 -4.03 -5.87 -7.33
CA VAL A 147 -3.35 -6.60 -6.25
C VAL A 147 -3.43 -5.77 -4.97
N LEU A 148 -4.05 -6.32 -3.95
CA LEU A 148 -4.28 -5.71 -2.64
C LEU A 148 -3.38 -6.39 -1.60
N VAL A 149 -2.20 -5.82 -1.35
CA VAL A 149 -1.23 -6.37 -0.39
C VAL A 149 -1.43 -5.70 0.96
N ALA A 150 -1.70 -6.48 2.01
CA ALA A 150 -2.00 -5.98 3.35
C ALA A 150 -3.11 -4.92 3.33
N GLY A 151 -4.14 -5.14 2.52
CA GLY A 151 -5.33 -4.29 2.41
C GLY A 151 -6.31 -4.52 3.55
N SER A 152 -7.28 -3.62 3.69
CA SER A 152 -8.36 -3.76 4.66
C SER A 152 -9.74 -3.68 4.01
N ALA A 153 -10.71 -4.38 4.59
CA ALA A 153 -12.12 -4.36 4.21
C ALA A 153 -13.00 -3.79 5.34
N ALA A 154 -12.45 -2.86 6.11
CA ALA A 154 -13.11 -2.20 7.22
C ALA A 154 -12.78 -0.70 7.20
N THR A 155 -13.58 0.09 7.92
CA THR A 155 -13.30 1.52 8.05
C THR A 155 -11.94 1.76 8.70
N GLY A 156 -11.30 2.88 8.37
CA GLY A 156 -10.01 3.24 8.96
C GLY A 156 -10.05 3.31 10.48
N GLU A 157 -11.20 3.70 11.07
CA GLU A 157 -11.39 3.68 12.52
C GLU A 157 -11.33 2.26 13.10
N GLN A 158 -11.99 1.30 12.46
CA GLN A 158 -11.95 -0.10 12.89
C GLN A 158 -10.54 -0.66 12.77
N VAL A 159 -9.86 -0.42 11.66
CA VAL A 159 -8.47 -0.84 11.43
C VAL A 159 -7.55 -0.29 12.52
N LEU A 160 -7.64 1.00 12.87
CA LEU A 160 -6.81 1.58 13.92
C LEU A 160 -7.11 1.02 15.31
N ARG A 161 -8.37 0.65 15.60
CA ARG A 161 -8.73 -0.03 16.86
C ARG A 161 -8.14 -1.43 16.93
N GLU A 162 -8.22 -2.20 15.85
CA GLU A 162 -7.63 -3.53 15.76
C GLU A 162 -6.10 -3.48 15.90
N GLN A 163 -5.44 -2.53 15.20
CA GLN A 163 -4.01 -2.29 15.36
C GLN A 163 -3.61 -1.96 16.79
N ALA A 164 -4.39 -1.12 17.49
CA ALA A 164 -4.10 -0.76 18.87
C ALA A 164 -4.15 -1.97 19.80
N VAL A 165 -5.12 -2.88 19.60
CA VAL A 165 -5.23 -4.14 20.35
C VAL A 165 -4.03 -5.04 20.03
N ALA A 166 -3.76 -5.30 18.76
CA ALA A 166 -2.66 -6.17 18.33
C ALA A 166 -1.28 -5.66 18.81
N VAL A 167 -1.05 -4.36 18.74
CA VAL A 167 0.17 -3.73 19.28
C VAL A 167 0.24 -3.88 20.80
N ALA A 168 -0.87 -3.68 21.53
CA ALA A 168 -0.91 -3.86 22.98
C ALA A 168 -0.58 -5.30 23.41
N GLU A 169 -1.09 -6.29 22.68
CA GLU A 169 -0.82 -7.71 22.91
C GLU A 169 0.62 -8.09 22.58
N SER A 170 1.24 -7.42 21.62
CA SER A 170 2.66 -7.63 21.26
C SER A 170 3.66 -7.06 22.26
N LEU A 171 3.20 -6.29 23.27
CA LEU A 171 4.08 -5.68 24.27
C LEU A 171 4.61 -6.73 25.26
N PRO A 172 5.87 -6.62 25.71
CA PRO A 172 6.42 -7.48 26.74
C PRO A 172 5.63 -7.41 28.05
N ARG A 173 5.48 -8.55 28.73
CA ARG A 173 4.77 -8.65 30.02
C ARG A 173 5.15 -7.57 31.05
N PRO A 174 6.44 -7.20 31.24
CA PRO A 174 6.80 -6.13 32.18
C PRO A 174 6.22 -4.78 31.79
N VAL A 175 6.14 -4.48 30.48
CA VAL A 175 5.57 -3.23 29.96
C VAL A 175 4.07 -3.20 30.18
N THR A 176 3.37 -4.28 29.88
CA THR A 176 1.92 -4.38 30.10
C THR A 176 1.58 -4.28 31.58
N TRP A 177 2.39 -4.91 32.45
CA TRP A 177 2.25 -4.78 33.90
C TRP A 177 2.45 -3.34 34.39
N LEU A 178 3.48 -2.64 33.89
CA LEU A 178 3.74 -1.23 34.23
C LEU A 178 2.59 -0.32 33.76
N LEU A 179 2.07 -0.52 32.55
CA LEU A 179 0.93 0.23 32.05
C LEU A 179 -0.32 0.03 32.90
N ARG A 180 -0.60 -1.21 33.35
CA ARG A 180 -1.67 -1.52 34.29
C ARG A 180 -1.48 -0.83 35.63
N LEU A 181 -0.25 -0.85 36.17
CA LEU A 181 0.07 -0.16 37.44
C LEU A 181 -0.15 1.35 37.35
N LEU A 182 0.20 1.95 36.21
CA LEU A 182 0.01 3.36 35.93
C LEU A 182 -1.43 3.72 35.53
N ARG A 183 -2.34 2.74 35.50
CA ARG A 183 -3.73 2.88 35.04
C ARG A 183 -3.83 3.52 33.65
N LYS A 184 -2.81 3.29 32.81
CA LYS A 184 -2.80 3.75 31.42
C LYS A 184 -3.33 2.64 30.53
N ASP A 185 -4.52 2.85 30.00
CA ASP A 185 -5.10 1.97 29.01
C ASP A 185 -4.83 2.55 27.59
N ILE A 186 -4.22 1.73 26.75
CA ILE A 186 -3.87 2.10 25.36
C ILE A 186 -5.14 2.43 24.59
N ALA A 187 -6.21 1.64 24.76
CA ALA A 187 -7.48 1.88 24.08
C ALA A 187 -8.08 3.23 24.47
N THR A 188 -8.10 3.58 25.77
CA THR A 188 -8.58 4.90 26.23
C THR A 188 -7.73 6.06 25.69
N LEU A 189 -6.40 5.87 25.55
CA LEU A 189 -5.55 6.88 24.94
C LEU A 189 -5.81 7.03 23.45
N GLN A 190 -6.04 5.92 22.76
CA GLN A 190 -6.42 5.90 21.35
C GLN A 190 -7.75 6.66 21.13
N GLU A 191 -8.79 6.34 21.89
CA GLU A 191 -10.10 7.02 21.79
C GLU A 191 -9.99 8.54 21.99
N LYS A 192 -9.20 8.99 22.98
CA LYS A 192 -8.95 10.43 23.18
C LYS A 192 -8.24 11.07 21.99
N ARG A 193 -7.29 10.37 21.37
CA ARG A 193 -6.59 10.86 20.16
C ARG A 193 -7.55 10.95 18.98
N LEU A 194 -8.38 9.93 18.77
CA LEU A 194 -9.38 9.91 17.70
C LEU A 194 -10.41 11.04 17.89
N ALA A 195 -10.92 11.24 19.12
CA ALA A 195 -11.83 12.35 19.43
C ALA A 195 -11.20 13.73 19.16
N THR A 196 -9.92 13.92 19.54
CA THR A 196 -9.18 15.17 19.27
C THR A 196 -9.01 15.40 17.76
N LEU A 197 -8.68 14.35 17.01
CA LEU A 197 -8.58 14.40 15.55
C LEU A 197 -9.89 14.77 14.88
N ARG A 198 -10.98 14.13 15.27
CA ARG A 198 -12.33 14.41 14.73
C ARG A 198 -12.79 15.83 15.01
N ALA A 199 -12.45 16.38 16.17
CA ALA A 199 -12.77 17.75 16.53
C ALA A 199 -11.90 18.79 15.79
N SER A 200 -10.83 18.39 15.14
CA SER A 200 -9.94 19.30 14.40
C SER A 200 -10.55 19.69 13.06
N THR A 201 -10.34 20.94 12.62
CA THR A 201 -10.83 21.46 11.33
C THR A 201 -9.73 21.79 10.35
N GLY A 202 -8.48 21.93 10.82
CA GLY A 202 -7.31 22.18 9.96
C GLY A 202 -6.79 20.92 9.27
N ASP A 203 -6.08 21.10 8.16
CA ASP A 203 -5.44 19.99 7.45
C ASP A 203 -4.26 19.44 8.23
N VAL A 204 -3.58 20.30 8.97
CA VAL A 204 -2.42 19.97 9.79
C VAL A 204 -2.70 20.28 11.25
N MET A 205 -2.37 19.35 12.13
CA MET A 205 -2.38 19.60 13.56
C MET A 205 -1.05 19.19 14.23
N ARG A 206 -0.82 19.65 15.45
CA ARG A 206 0.32 19.19 16.27
C ARG A 206 -0.20 18.34 17.40
N MET A 207 0.28 17.10 17.45
CA MET A 207 0.07 16.19 18.58
C MET A 207 1.43 15.92 19.24
N GLN A 208 1.56 16.28 20.53
CA GLN A 208 2.82 16.08 21.28
C GLN A 208 4.06 16.59 20.51
N LEU A 209 3.99 17.82 19.96
CA LEU A 209 5.04 18.50 19.19
C LEU A 209 5.31 17.91 17.78
N VAL A 210 4.68 16.82 17.40
CA VAL A 210 4.80 16.23 16.06
C VAL A 210 3.69 16.81 15.15
N LYS A 211 4.06 17.21 13.92
CA LYS A 211 3.09 17.51 12.87
C LYS A 211 2.38 16.24 12.46
N VAL A 212 1.06 16.30 12.42
CA VAL A 212 0.18 15.21 11.98
C VAL A 212 -0.68 15.72 10.85
N ASN A 213 -0.78 14.95 9.78
CA ASN A 213 -1.74 15.18 8.72
C ASN A 213 -3.16 14.86 9.23
N ALA A 214 -3.84 15.87 9.74
CA ALA A 214 -5.15 15.70 10.38
C ALA A 214 -6.27 15.48 9.36
N ARG A 215 -6.15 16.08 8.15
CA ARG A 215 -7.11 15.88 7.07
C ARG A 215 -7.08 14.43 6.59
N TRP A 216 -5.91 13.90 6.27
CA TRP A 216 -5.74 12.51 5.86
C TRP A 216 -6.30 11.55 6.94
N MET A 217 -5.97 11.81 8.21
CA MET A 217 -6.46 10.97 9.30
C MET A 217 -7.98 10.97 9.42
N ARG A 218 -8.66 12.12 9.29
CA ARG A 218 -10.13 12.19 9.33
C ARG A 218 -10.75 11.44 8.15
N GLU A 219 -10.25 11.73 6.94
CA GLU A 219 -10.71 11.05 5.72
C GLU A 219 -10.51 9.54 5.80
N PHE A 220 -9.34 9.09 6.31
CA PHE A 220 -9.06 7.66 6.50
C PHE A 220 -9.99 7.02 7.54
N LEU A 221 -10.23 7.68 8.69
CA LEU A 221 -11.09 7.15 9.74
C LEU A 221 -12.51 6.87 9.24
N ASP A 222 -13.03 7.76 8.40
CA ASP A 222 -14.41 7.72 7.91
C ASP A 222 -14.53 6.91 6.60
N HIS A 223 -13.42 6.61 5.95
CA HIS A 223 -13.41 5.85 4.69
C HIS A 223 -13.83 4.40 4.93
N ASP A 224 -14.92 3.98 4.27
CA ASP A 224 -15.39 2.60 4.20
C ASP A 224 -15.07 2.02 2.80
N PRO A 225 -14.17 1.06 2.69
CA PRO A 225 -13.82 0.46 1.40
C PRO A 225 -14.88 -0.53 0.88
N SER A 226 -15.89 -0.90 1.69
CA SER A 226 -16.85 -1.94 1.33
C SER A 226 -17.62 -1.64 0.03
N PRO A 227 -18.17 -0.43 -0.19
CA PRO A 227 -18.86 -0.13 -1.44
C PRO A 227 -17.95 -0.22 -2.68
N SER A 228 -16.69 0.21 -2.54
CA SER A 228 -15.70 0.13 -3.63
C SER A 228 -15.29 -1.32 -3.89
N LEU A 229 -15.11 -2.15 -2.86
CA LEU A 229 -14.86 -3.58 -3.03
C LEU A 229 -16.01 -4.26 -3.77
N GLU A 230 -17.26 -3.99 -3.40
CA GLU A 230 -18.46 -4.53 -4.08
C GLU A 230 -18.57 -4.08 -5.54
N ALA A 231 -17.98 -2.95 -5.89
CA ALA A 231 -17.98 -2.43 -7.26
C ALA A 231 -16.88 -3.03 -8.16
N ILE A 232 -15.84 -3.67 -7.60
CA ILE A 232 -14.75 -4.25 -8.41
C ILE A 232 -15.28 -5.41 -9.27
N ARG A 233 -15.01 -5.34 -10.58
CA ARG A 233 -15.37 -6.37 -11.57
C ARG A 233 -14.17 -7.09 -12.16
N VAL A 234 -12.99 -6.52 -12.01
CA VAL A 234 -11.73 -7.08 -12.53
C VAL A 234 -11.17 -8.14 -11.57
N PRO A 235 -10.27 -9.03 -12.04
CA PRO A 235 -9.60 -9.99 -11.17
C PRO A 235 -8.87 -9.32 -10.00
N VAL A 236 -8.99 -9.90 -8.81
CA VAL A 236 -8.37 -9.42 -7.57
C VAL A 236 -7.42 -10.47 -7.02
N LEU A 237 -6.20 -10.06 -6.67
CA LEU A 237 -5.30 -10.83 -5.81
C LEU A 237 -5.21 -10.13 -4.46
N ALA A 238 -5.71 -10.75 -3.41
CA ALA A 238 -5.64 -10.26 -2.04
C ALA A 238 -4.58 -11.04 -1.25
N VAL A 239 -3.55 -10.35 -0.74
CA VAL A 239 -2.40 -10.97 -0.06
C VAL A 239 -2.22 -10.37 1.32
N ALA A 240 -2.08 -11.21 2.34
CA ALA A 240 -1.68 -10.80 3.68
C ALA A 240 -0.65 -11.75 4.30
N GLY A 241 0.05 -11.26 5.30
CA GLY A 241 0.94 -12.09 6.11
C GLY A 241 0.26 -12.54 7.40
N THR A 242 0.47 -13.80 7.81
CA THR A 242 -0.12 -14.31 9.06
C THR A 242 0.40 -13.60 10.32
N LYS A 243 1.48 -12.83 10.22
CA LYS A 243 2.05 -12.01 11.31
C LYS A 243 1.89 -10.50 11.06
N ASP A 244 0.98 -10.12 10.17
CA ASP A 244 0.65 -8.72 10.00
C ASP A 244 -0.24 -8.23 11.15
N ILE A 245 0.27 -7.29 11.96
CA ILE A 245 -0.47 -6.68 13.07
C ILE A 245 -0.91 -5.24 12.75
N GLN A 246 -0.70 -4.78 11.52
CA GLN A 246 -1.18 -3.49 11.05
C GLN A 246 -2.42 -3.61 10.15
N ALA A 247 -2.46 -4.66 9.32
CA ALA A 247 -3.64 -5.05 8.56
C ALA A 247 -3.93 -6.52 8.89
N ALA A 248 -4.94 -6.75 9.73
CA ALA A 248 -5.23 -8.08 10.21
C ALA A 248 -5.55 -9.04 9.05
N PRO A 249 -5.00 -10.29 9.05
CA PRO A 249 -5.14 -11.21 7.91
C PRO A 249 -6.60 -11.53 7.52
N HIS A 250 -7.54 -11.45 8.45
CA HIS A 250 -8.97 -11.71 8.18
C HIS A 250 -9.60 -10.70 7.20
N HIS A 251 -8.99 -9.51 7.01
CA HIS A 251 -9.45 -8.57 6.00
C HIS A 251 -9.34 -9.13 4.58
N THR A 252 -8.36 -10.02 4.32
CA THR A 252 -8.22 -10.67 3.00
C THR A 252 -9.41 -11.57 2.68
N GLU A 253 -9.92 -12.33 3.67
CA GLU A 253 -11.13 -13.14 3.53
C GLU A 253 -12.34 -12.24 3.27
N ARG A 254 -12.44 -11.14 4.02
CA ARG A 254 -13.52 -10.17 3.85
C ARG A 254 -13.48 -9.46 2.48
N ILE A 255 -12.30 -9.17 1.93
CA ILE A 255 -12.15 -8.70 0.54
C ILE A 255 -12.74 -9.74 -0.42
N GLY A 256 -12.44 -11.02 -0.22
CA GLY A 256 -12.97 -12.11 -1.04
C GLY A 256 -14.48 -12.27 -0.97
N GLU A 257 -15.10 -11.96 0.16
CA GLU A 257 -16.55 -11.98 0.31
C GLU A 257 -17.25 -10.80 -0.37
N LEU A 258 -16.61 -9.64 -0.40
CA LEU A 258 -17.21 -8.39 -0.89
C LEU A 258 -16.98 -8.18 -2.38
N ALA A 259 -15.78 -8.44 -2.90
CA ALA A 259 -15.46 -8.15 -4.29
C ALA A 259 -16.26 -9.04 -5.24
N ALA A 260 -16.90 -8.40 -6.23
CA ALA A 260 -17.75 -9.12 -7.19
C ALA A 260 -16.97 -9.77 -8.33
N GLY A 261 -15.70 -9.38 -8.53
CA GLY A 261 -14.77 -10.02 -9.47
C GLY A 261 -14.24 -11.36 -8.96
N LEU A 262 -13.46 -12.03 -9.81
CA LEU A 262 -12.75 -13.25 -9.39
C LEU A 262 -11.66 -12.89 -8.36
N VAL A 263 -11.73 -13.43 -7.16
CA VAL A 263 -10.75 -13.16 -6.09
C VAL A 263 -9.88 -14.37 -5.81
N THR A 264 -8.57 -14.16 -5.83
CA THR A 264 -7.57 -15.09 -5.30
C THR A 264 -7.09 -14.55 -3.96
N ILE A 265 -7.15 -15.36 -2.91
CA ILE A 265 -6.72 -15.02 -1.55
C ILE A 265 -5.47 -15.81 -1.22
N GLU A 266 -4.43 -15.13 -0.74
CA GLU A 266 -3.17 -15.75 -0.33
C GLU A 266 -2.72 -15.23 1.02
N LEU A 267 -2.58 -16.16 1.98
CA LEU A 267 -2.05 -15.90 3.31
C LEU A 267 -0.64 -16.47 3.42
N ILE A 268 0.36 -15.59 3.45
CA ILE A 268 1.76 -15.99 3.49
C ILE A 268 2.18 -16.21 4.95
N GLN A 269 2.59 -17.43 5.24
CA GLN A 269 2.99 -17.85 6.58
C GLN A 269 4.19 -17.02 7.08
N ASP A 270 4.08 -16.57 8.33
CA ASP A 270 5.12 -15.79 9.02
C ASP A 270 5.54 -14.49 8.36
N MET A 271 4.79 -14.00 7.37
CA MET A 271 5.01 -12.70 6.76
C MET A 271 4.41 -11.59 7.62
N THR A 272 5.17 -10.50 7.78
CA THR A 272 4.74 -9.27 8.47
C THR A 272 4.23 -8.21 7.48
N HIS A 273 3.73 -7.09 8.02
CA HIS A 273 3.29 -5.93 7.22
C HIS A 273 4.37 -5.38 6.27
N LEU A 274 5.65 -5.53 6.62
CA LEU A 274 6.76 -5.12 5.76
C LEU A 274 7.09 -6.14 4.66
N LEU A 275 6.30 -7.19 4.50
CA LEU A 275 6.50 -8.30 3.57
C LEU A 275 7.81 -9.05 3.82
N ARG A 276 8.18 -9.21 5.10
CA ARG A 276 9.36 -9.93 5.56
C ARG A 276 8.98 -11.08 6.46
N HIS A 277 9.82 -12.08 6.48
CA HIS A 277 9.67 -13.22 7.39
C HIS A 277 10.01 -12.81 8.84
N GLU A 278 9.13 -13.16 9.78
CA GLU A 278 9.34 -12.99 11.21
C GLU A 278 9.26 -14.36 11.90
N PRO A 279 10.38 -14.96 12.28
CA PRO A 279 10.38 -16.28 12.92
C PRO A 279 9.83 -16.25 14.35
N GLY A 280 9.86 -15.09 15.00
CA GLY A 280 9.36 -14.86 16.35
C GLY A 280 7.90 -14.48 16.42
N PRO A 281 7.40 -14.05 17.57
CA PRO A 281 6.06 -13.49 17.71
C PRO A 281 5.86 -12.23 16.84
N ALA A 282 4.65 -12.04 16.34
CA ALA A 282 4.28 -10.84 15.59
C ALA A 282 4.54 -9.56 16.40
N THR A 283 5.31 -8.61 15.86
CA THR A 283 5.69 -7.37 16.55
C THR A 283 6.19 -6.30 15.59
N VAL A 284 5.92 -5.03 15.89
CA VAL A 284 6.52 -3.89 15.17
C VAL A 284 7.95 -3.56 15.63
N ARG A 285 8.42 -4.16 16.71
CA ARG A 285 9.72 -3.81 17.32
C ARG A 285 10.92 -4.21 16.48
N THR A 286 10.76 -5.24 15.65
CA THR A 286 11.79 -5.78 14.76
C THR A 286 11.78 -5.13 13.37
N TYR A 287 10.87 -4.20 13.08
CA TYR A 287 10.70 -3.59 11.75
C TYR A 287 11.97 -2.94 11.20
N LYS A 288 12.77 -2.25 12.05
CA LYS A 288 14.05 -1.69 11.60
C LYS A 288 15.07 -2.75 11.20
N GLN A 289 14.99 -3.93 11.80
CA GLN A 289 15.84 -5.08 11.44
C GLN A 289 15.28 -5.77 10.19
N GLN A 290 13.97 -5.98 10.14
CA GLN A 290 13.29 -6.59 9.00
C GLN A 290 13.50 -5.79 7.71
N ALA A 291 13.43 -4.45 7.77
CA ALA A 291 13.63 -3.57 6.61
C ALA A 291 15.01 -3.72 5.94
N LYS A 292 16.00 -4.29 6.65
CA LYS A 292 17.33 -4.60 6.09
C LYS A 292 17.37 -5.92 5.30
N GLN A 293 16.31 -6.71 5.39
CA GLN A 293 16.18 -7.96 4.66
C GLN A 293 15.44 -7.71 3.34
N PRO A 294 15.58 -8.56 2.33
CA PRO A 294 14.77 -8.46 1.12
C PRO A 294 13.28 -8.74 1.42
N VAL A 295 12.41 -8.27 0.56
CA VAL A 295 11.01 -8.73 0.49
C VAL A 295 11.00 -10.23 0.24
N LEU A 296 10.03 -10.94 0.84
CA LEU A 296 9.88 -12.38 0.62
C LEU A 296 9.75 -12.67 -0.88
N PRO A 297 10.55 -13.60 -1.42
CA PRO A 297 10.43 -14.01 -2.82
C PRO A 297 9.03 -14.49 -3.18
N ASP A 298 8.39 -15.23 -2.27
CA ASP A 298 7.06 -15.82 -2.49
C ASP A 298 6.01 -14.76 -2.84
N VAL A 299 5.98 -13.61 -2.12
CA VAL A 299 5.03 -12.55 -2.42
C VAL A 299 5.39 -11.83 -3.72
N LEU A 300 6.68 -11.66 -4.02
CA LEU A 300 7.12 -11.05 -5.27
C LEU A 300 6.76 -11.92 -6.48
N ASP A 301 6.95 -13.23 -6.36
CA ASP A 301 6.64 -14.22 -7.39
C ASP A 301 5.13 -14.33 -7.62
N LEU A 302 4.36 -14.33 -6.54
CA LEU A 302 2.91 -14.33 -6.60
C LEU A 302 2.35 -13.13 -7.36
N ILE A 303 2.80 -11.92 -7.02
CA ILE A 303 2.42 -10.68 -7.70
C ILE A 303 2.80 -10.74 -9.20
N ALA A 304 4.03 -11.15 -9.51
CA ALA A 304 4.49 -11.25 -10.89
C ALA A 304 3.69 -12.30 -11.68
N THR A 305 3.41 -13.44 -11.09
CA THR A 305 2.60 -14.51 -11.71
C THR A 305 1.20 -14.02 -12.02
N PHE A 306 0.55 -13.32 -11.09
CA PHE A 306 -0.77 -12.75 -11.31
C PHE A 306 -0.79 -11.77 -12.50
N CYS A 307 0.23 -10.92 -12.62
CA CYS A 307 0.33 -9.96 -13.74
C CYS A 307 0.70 -10.59 -15.09
N THR A 308 1.27 -11.79 -15.10
CA THR A 308 1.70 -12.47 -16.34
C THR A 308 0.72 -13.54 -16.83
N THR A 309 -0.20 -13.98 -15.97
CA THR A 309 -1.21 -14.97 -16.34
C THR A 309 -2.38 -14.25 -17.02
N PRO A 310 -2.75 -14.64 -18.25
CA PRO A 310 -3.95 -14.10 -18.89
C PRO A 310 -5.16 -14.34 -17.99
N ALA A 311 -5.95 -13.29 -17.73
CA ALA A 311 -7.24 -13.48 -17.08
C ALA A 311 -8.06 -14.45 -17.94
N ALA A 312 -8.55 -15.55 -17.34
CA ALA A 312 -9.52 -16.39 -18.01
C ALA A 312 -10.78 -15.55 -18.20
N HIS A 313 -10.98 -15.06 -19.43
CA HIS A 313 -12.24 -14.44 -19.80
C HIS A 313 -13.30 -15.54 -19.79
N THR A 314 -14.13 -15.57 -18.73
CA THR A 314 -15.35 -16.39 -18.67
C THR A 314 -16.52 -15.58 -19.19
#